data_5b7c90ed6708d966c8e5449d04237a71
#
_entry.id   5b7c90ed6708d966c8e5449d04237a71
#
_cell.length_a   1.000
_cell.length_b   1.000
_cell.length_c   1.000
_cell.angle_alpha   90.00
_cell.angle_beta   90.00
_cell.angle_gamma   90.00
#
_symmetry.space_group_name_H-M   'P 1'
#
loop_
_entity.id
_entity.type
_entity.pdbx_description
1 polymer ?
#
loop_
_entity_poly.entity_id
_entity_poly.type
_entity_poly.pdbx_seq_one_letter_code
_entity_poly.pdbx_strand_id
1 'polypeptide(L)'
;MSIKKLILLALALPIHVHANIFFIKGNTVNDTDVDNAAIYFNAGIGPQTVAWLLSSIDEINGNYRNIQNIDIYLNSGGGDMDSGYMAYEALRKSPTKLNMINASNVASSATIIYCASNQRYAMPMASFLLHPAAAANEINDYLKPDQAQRILDDAEKYNSLFRTIYSSCTKIPAEELKAITSSESRRAIYNIENAKKVGLVNQDIKQPATYPVTYYITDMQN
;
A
#
# COMPACT_ATOMS: atom_id res chain seq x y z
N MET A 1 -35.30 48.64 -27.34
CA MET A 1 -35.12 48.09 -25.99
C MET A 1 -34.23 46.83 -26.15
N SER A 2 -32.95 46.95 -25.88
CA SER A 2 -31.97 45.90 -26.13
C SER A 2 -31.68 45.13 -24.85
N ILE A 3 -32.05 43.85 -24.82
CA ILE A 3 -31.81 42.94 -23.69
C ILE A 3 -30.36 42.42 -23.80
N LYS A 4 -29.44 42.95 -22.97
CA LYS A 4 -28.09 42.43 -22.83
C LYS A 4 -28.17 41.08 -22.13
N LYS A 5 -27.86 40.01 -22.84
CA LYS A 5 -27.67 38.67 -22.25
C LYS A 5 -26.39 38.66 -21.42
N LEU A 6 -26.56 38.55 -20.11
CA LEU A 6 -25.47 38.32 -19.18
C LEU A 6 -25.04 36.87 -19.25
N ILE A 7 -23.88 36.58 -19.85
CA ILE A 7 -23.30 35.25 -19.87
C ILE A 7 -22.58 35.06 -18.53
N LEU A 8 -23.17 34.25 -17.65
CA LEU A 8 -22.54 33.83 -16.41
C LEU A 8 -21.48 32.78 -16.73
N LEU A 9 -20.23 33.17 -16.74
CA LEU A 9 -19.10 32.26 -16.88
C LEU A 9 -18.90 31.53 -15.54
N ALA A 10 -19.41 30.32 -15.43
CA ALA A 10 -19.13 29.45 -14.28
C ALA A 10 -17.66 29.03 -14.35
N LEU A 11 -16.80 29.63 -13.52
CA LEU A 11 -15.45 29.13 -13.29
C LEU A 11 -15.57 27.81 -12.54
N ALA A 12 -15.41 26.69 -13.25
CA ALA A 12 -15.15 25.40 -12.62
C ALA A 12 -13.76 25.45 -11.97
N LEU A 13 -13.70 25.68 -10.67
CA LEU A 13 -12.49 25.52 -9.90
C LEU A 13 -12.13 24.03 -9.91
N PRO A 14 -10.88 23.65 -10.22
CA PRO A 14 -10.46 22.27 -10.12
C PRO A 14 -10.59 21.83 -8.65
N ILE A 15 -11.43 20.83 -8.39
CA ILE A 15 -11.50 20.19 -7.09
C ILE A 15 -10.21 19.40 -6.94
N HIS A 16 -9.27 19.94 -6.16
CA HIS A 16 -8.06 19.20 -5.80
C HIS A 16 -8.45 18.18 -4.76
N VAL A 17 -8.43 16.90 -5.15
CA VAL A 17 -8.53 15.79 -4.20
C VAL A 17 -7.24 15.76 -3.41
N HIS A 18 -7.33 16.11 -2.13
CA HIS A 18 -6.21 16.01 -1.21
C HIS A 18 -6.38 14.73 -0.40
N ALA A 19 -5.43 13.81 -0.53
CA ALA A 19 -5.28 12.74 0.44
C ALA A 19 -4.99 13.37 1.82
N ASN A 20 -5.50 12.79 2.90
CA ASN A 20 -5.42 13.37 4.24
C ASN A 20 -4.74 12.41 5.22
N ILE A 21 -4.04 13.02 6.16
CA ILE A 21 -3.51 12.34 7.33
C ILE A 21 -4.22 12.87 8.57
N PHE A 22 -4.67 11.97 9.42
CA PHE A 22 -5.28 12.32 10.71
C PHE A 22 -4.47 11.66 11.82
N PHE A 23 -4.16 12.43 12.84
CA PHE A 23 -3.46 11.98 14.02
C PHE A 23 -4.38 12.08 15.25
N ILE A 24 -4.46 11.01 16.02
CA ILE A 24 -5.23 10.96 17.26
C ILE A 24 -4.33 10.40 18.37
N LYS A 25 -4.19 11.20 19.45
CA LYS A 25 -3.53 10.80 20.68
C LYS A 25 -4.54 10.90 21.82
N GLY A 26 -4.59 9.93 22.70
CA GLY A 26 -5.41 10.00 23.93
C GLY A 26 -4.99 11.18 24.82
N ASN A 27 -5.95 11.98 25.30
CA ASN A 27 -5.69 13.21 26.07
C ASN A 27 -4.91 13.00 27.38
N THR A 28 -4.85 11.76 27.88
CA THR A 28 -4.18 11.38 29.15
C THR A 28 -2.88 10.61 28.94
N VAL A 29 -2.44 10.45 27.69
CA VAL A 29 -1.26 9.63 27.35
C VAL A 29 0.00 10.47 27.45
N ASN A 30 0.93 10.10 28.35
CA ASN A 30 2.28 10.64 28.37
C ASN A 30 3.13 9.98 27.29
N ASP A 31 4.09 10.71 26.73
CA ASP A 31 4.96 10.18 25.66
C ASP A 31 5.81 9.00 26.10
N THR A 32 6.11 8.91 27.40
CA THR A 32 6.85 7.79 28.02
C THR A 32 6.02 6.52 28.19
N ASP A 33 4.69 6.62 28.10
CA ASP A 33 3.77 5.49 28.33
C ASP A 33 3.33 4.84 27.00
N VAL A 34 3.82 5.34 25.88
CA VAL A 34 3.51 4.83 24.53
C VAL A 34 4.52 3.73 24.16
N ASP A 35 4.11 2.49 24.29
CA ASP A 35 4.88 1.30 23.88
C ASP A 35 4.40 0.71 22.55
N ASN A 36 3.22 1.09 22.09
CA ASN A 36 2.65 0.69 20.80
C ASN A 36 1.85 1.83 20.16
N ALA A 37 1.83 1.84 18.84
CA ALA A 37 1.07 2.77 18.02
C ALA A 37 0.44 2.04 16.83
N ALA A 38 -0.55 2.68 16.20
CA ALA A 38 -1.15 2.15 14.98
C ALA A 38 -1.13 3.16 13.84
N ILE A 39 -1.02 2.64 12.63
CA ILE A 39 -1.25 3.38 11.38
C ILE A 39 -2.31 2.63 10.58
N TYR A 40 -3.45 3.27 10.35
CA TYR A 40 -4.47 2.79 9.43
C TYR A 40 -4.24 3.43 8.07
N PHE A 41 -3.72 2.63 7.14
CA PHE A 41 -3.47 3.03 5.78
C PHE A 41 -4.60 2.51 4.89
N ASN A 42 -5.49 3.40 4.48
CA ASN A 42 -6.63 3.12 3.60
C ASN A 42 -6.56 4.01 2.37
N ALA A 43 -5.64 3.70 1.46
CA ALA A 43 -5.29 4.55 0.33
C ALA A 43 -4.67 3.75 -0.82
N GLY A 44 -4.62 4.33 -2.02
CA GLY A 44 -3.76 3.88 -3.11
C GLY A 44 -2.28 4.10 -2.77
N ILE A 45 -1.43 3.29 -3.38
CA ILE A 45 0.03 3.46 -3.29
C ILE A 45 0.46 4.54 -4.28
N GLY A 46 1.03 5.61 -3.77
CA GLY A 46 1.54 6.72 -4.56
C GLY A 46 2.54 7.57 -3.77
N PRO A 47 3.22 8.53 -4.43
CA PRO A 47 4.27 9.31 -3.79
C PRO A 47 3.81 10.02 -2.51
N GLN A 48 2.61 10.60 -2.52
CA GLN A 48 2.07 11.33 -1.38
C GLN A 48 1.70 10.41 -0.21
N THR A 49 0.97 9.32 -0.48
CA THR A 49 0.50 8.40 0.56
C THR A 49 1.66 7.62 1.18
N VAL A 50 2.68 7.29 0.39
CA VAL A 50 3.92 6.69 0.89
C VAL A 50 4.73 7.67 1.73
N ALA A 51 4.85 8.94 1.31
CA ALA A 51 5.51 9.97 2.11
C ALA A 51 4.84 10.12 3.48
N TRP A 52 3.52 10.08 3.54
CA TRP A 52 2.78 10.13 4.81
C TRP A 52 2.96 8.88 5.67
N LEU A 53 3.00 7.69 5.06
CA LEU A 53 3.28 6.47 5.81
C LEU A 53 4.67 6.54 6.47
N LEU A 54 5.68 6.91 5.72
CA LEU A 54 7.06 6.98 6.22
C LEU A 54 7.23 8.10 7.25
N SER A 55 6.68 9.29 7.01
CA SER A 55 6.75 10.39 7.97
C SER A 55 6.01 10.10 9.28
N SER A 56 4.88 9.36 9.23
CA SER A 56 4.20 8.93 10.45
C SER A 56 5.05 7.98 11.27
N ILE A 57 5.76 7.06 10.63
CA ILE A 57 6.67 6.14 11.33
C ILE A 57 7.86 6.90 11.94
N ASP A 58 8.44 7.85 11.20
CA ASP A 58 9.52 8.67 11.68
C ASP A 58 9.08 9.55 12.86
N GLU A 59 7.87 10.12 12.79
CA GLU A 59 7.29 10.90 13.89
C GLU A 59 7.05 10.04 15.13
N ILE A 60 6.51 8.82 14.98
CA ILE A 60 6.34 7.88 16.09
C ILE A 60 7.68 7.55 16.72
N ASN A 61 8.68 7.21 15.92
CA ASN A 61 10.03 6.88 16.41
C ASN A 61 10.72 8.07 17.09
N GLY A 62 10.47 9.29 16.63
CA GLY A 62 11.05 10.51 17.20
C GLY A 62 10.41 10.96 18.49
N ASN A 63 9.11 10.78 18.63
CA ASN A 63 8.35 11.32 19.76
C ASN A 63 8.22 10.32 20.95
N TYR A 64 8.23 9.00 20.68
CA TYR A 64 7.93 7.99 21.70
C TYR A 64 9.13 7.08 21.95
N ARG A 65 9.90 7.39 23.02
CA ARG A 65 11.17 6.68 23.33
C ARG A 65 10.99 5.21 23.70
N ASN A 66 9.80 4.84 24.21
CA ASN A 66 9.49 3.48 24.67
C ASN A 66 8.72 2.67 23.62
N ILE A 67 8.55 3.20 22.41
CA ILE A 67 7.84 2.50 21.33
C ILE A 67 8.52 1.17 20.99
N GLN A 68 7.77 0.09 21.04
CA GLN A 68 8.25 -1.27 20.76
C GLN A 68 7.69 -1.81 19.46
N ASN A 69 6.44 -1.44 19.15
CA ASN A 69 5.73 -1.96 17.98
C ASN A 69 4.90 -0.85 17.31
N ILE A 70 4.85 -0.89 15.99
CA ILE A 70 3.90 -0.11 15.19
C ILE A 70 3.07 -1.11 14.39
N ASP A 71 1.76 -1.13 14.64
CA ASP A 71 0.80 -1.95 13.92
C ASP A 71 0.29 -1.17 12.70
N ILE A 72 0.59 -1.66 11.49
CA ILE A 72 0.18 -1.03 10.22
C ILE A 72 -0.98 -1.83 9.65
N TYR A 73 -2.19 -1.28 9.76
CA TYR A 73 -3.42 -1.81 9.16
C TYR A 73 -3.53 -1.34 7.72
N LEU A 74 -3.18 -2.22 6.79
CA LEU A 74 -3.10 -1.93 5.37
C LEU A 74 -4.37 -2.39 4.65
N ASN A 75 -5.05 -1.44 3.99
CA ASN A 75 -6.11 -1.68 3.03
C ASN A 75 -5.80 -0.87 1.77
N SER A 76 -5.37 -1.54 0.71
CA SER A 76 -4.92 -0.88 -0.51
C SER A 76 -5.05 -1.78 -1.73
N GLY A 77 -5.60 -1.24 -2.80
CA GLY A 77 -5.63 -1.87 -4.12
C GLY A 77 -4.29 -1.86 -4.86
N GLY A 78 -3.26 -1.25 -4.27
CA GLY A 78 -1.98 -1.02 -4.94
C GLY A 78 -1.90 0.36 -5.57
N GLY A 79 -1.08 0.51 -6.61
CA GLY A 79 -0.83 1.76 -7.31
C GLY A 79 0.59 1.83 -7.85
N ASP A 80 1.27 2.96 -7.68
CA ASP A 80 2.59 3.23 -8.20
C ASP A 80 3.65 2.25 -7.68
N MET A 81 4.38 1.64 -8.59
CA MET A 81 5.34 0.58 -8.29
C MET A 81 6.61 1.12 -7.64
N ASP A 82 7.10 2.26 -8.10
CA ASP A 82 8.34 2.85 -7.56
C ASP A 82 8.12 3.34 -6.13
N SER A 83 6.96 3.96 -5.85
CA SER A 83 6.54 4.31 -4.48
C SER A 83 6.40 3.08 -3.58
N GLY A 84 5.80 2.01 -4.09
CA GLY A 84 5.67 0.73 -3.38
C GLY A 84 7.02 0.12 -3.02
N TYR A 85 7.97 0.12 -3.96
CA TYR A 85 9.33 -0.37 -3.72
C TYR A 85 10.11 0.52 -2.75
N MET A 86 10.01 1.84 -2.88
CA MET A 86 10.63 2.78 -1.94
C MET A 86 10.12 2.53 -0.51
N ALA A 87 8.80 2.38 -0.34
CA ALA A 87 8.21 2.05 0.95
C ALA A 87 8.73 0.71 1.49
N TYR A 88 8.76 -0.33 0.66
CA TYR A 88 9.29 -1.65 1.04
C TYR A 88 10.70 -1.57 1.61
N GLU A 89 11.62 -0.89 0.91
CA GLU A 89 13.01 -0.76 1.38
C GLU A 89 13.14 0.08 2.64
N ALA A 90 12.36 1.16 2.78
CA ALA A 90 12.36 2.01 3.97
C ALA A 90 11.82 1.27 5.20
N LEU A 91 10.68 0.58 5.05
CA LEU A 91 10.00 -0.14 6.15
C LEU A 91 10.86 -1.29 6.70
N ARG A 92 11.60 -1.99 5.84
CA ARG A 92 12.52 -3.06 6.26
C ARG A 92 13.64 -2.57 7.18
N LYS A 93 13.95 -1.27 7.15
CA LYS A 93 15.01 -0.64 7.94
C LYS A 93 14.48 0.09 9.16
N SER A 94 13.17 0.00 9.43
CA SER A 94 12.58 0.64 10.61
C SER A 94 13.28 0.16 11.89
N PRO A 95 13.70 1.09 12.78
CA PRO A 95 14.28 0.72 14.08
C PRO A 95 13.26 0.07 15.00
N THR A 96 11.99 0.40 14.85
CA THR A 96 10.87 -0.17 15.61
C THR A 96 10.27 -1.36 14.85
N LYS A 97 9.87 -2.39 15.58
CA LYS A 97 9.21 -3.56 15.02
C LYS A 97 7.89 -3.17 14.36
N LEU A 98 7.76 -3.47 13.09
CA LEU A 98 6.53 -3.26 12.33
C LEU A 98 5.73 -4.56 12.25
N ASN A 99 4.44 -4.48 12.57
CA ASN A 99 3.49 -5.55 12.32
C ASN A 99 2.61 -5.14 11.14
N MET A 100 2.66 -5.89 10.04
CA MET A 100 1.80 -5.65 8.88
C MET A 100 0.51 -6.43 9.02
N ILE A 101 -0.61 -5.75 9.01
CA ILE A 101 -1.95 -6.35 9.15
C ILE A 101 -2.74 -6.07 7.86
N ASN A 102 -3.09 -7.09 7.11
CA ASN A 102 -4.07 -6.91 6.04
C ASN A 102 -5.43 -6.64 6.68
N ALA A 103 -5.93 -5.41 6.57
CA ALA A 103 -7.17 -4.98 7.20
C ALA A 103 -8.43 -5.36 6.42
N SER A 104 -8.32 -5.51 5.09
CA SER A 104 -9.44 -5.90 4.21
C SER A 104 -8.93 -6.46 2.89
N ASN A 105 -8.26 -5.63 2.08
CA ASN A 105 -7.68 -6.03 0.81
C ASN A 105 -6.26 -5.49 0.66
N VAL A 106 -5.34 -6.35 0.27
CA VAL A 106 -3.96 -5.97 -0.08
C VAL A 106 -3.64 -6.51 -1.45
N ALA A 107 -3.48 -5.63 -2.43
CA ALA A 107 -3.33 -5.99 -3.82
C ALA A 107 -2.16 -5.29 -4.51
N SER A 108 -1.62 -5.90 -5.57
CA SER A 108 -0.63 -5.27 -6.45
C SER A 108 0.58 -4.71 -5.68
N SER A 109 1.03 -3.47 -5.93
CA SER A 109 2.17 -2.85 -5.25
C SER A 109 2.01 -2.77 -3.71
N ALA A 110 0.78 -2.81 -3.16
CA ALA A 110 0.59 -2.89 -1.71
C ALA A 110 1.05 -4.22 -1.12
N THR A 111 1.09 -5.30 -1.90
CA THR A 111 1.58 -6.60 -1.44
C THR A 111 3.09 -6.59 -1.18
N ILE A 112 3.87 -5.80 -1.92
CA ILE A 112 5.30 -5.64 -1.63
C ILE A 112 5.52 -4.86 -0.33
N ILE A 113 4.73 -3.81 -0.08
CA ILE A 113 4.75 -3.10 1.21
C ILE A 113 4.42 -4.06 2.37
N TYR A 114 3.40 -4.89 2.20
CA TYR A 114 3.03 -5.90 3.20
C TYR A 114 4.17 -6.91 3.47
N CYS A 115 4.94 -7.26 2.46
CA CYS A 115 6.12 -8.13 2.56
C CYS A 115 7.34 -7.47 3.23
N ALA A 116 7.30 -6.17 3.54
CA ALA A 116 8.41 -5.49 4.20
C ALA A 116 8.64 -5.96 5.64
N SER A 117 7.64 -6.55 6.28
CA SER A 117 7.76 -7.07 7.66
C SER A 117 7.82 -8.59 7.71
N ASN A 118 8.56 -9.09 8.71
CA ASN A 118 8.54 -10.50 9.11
C ASN A 118 7.36 -10.85 10.03
N GLN A 119 6.53 -9.88 10.43
CA GLN A 119 5.34 -10.06 11.25
C GLN A 119 4.11 -9.70 10.43
N ARG A 120 3.51 -10.69 9.77
CA ARG A 120 2.42 -10.50 8.81
C ARG A 120 1.15 -11.17 9.28
N TYR A 121 0.17 -10.32 9.62
CA TYR A 121 -1.14 -10.68 10.14
C TYR A 121 -2.23 -10.37 9.11
N ALA A 122 -3.42 -10.88 9.32
CA ALA A 122 -4.61 -10.50 8.57
C ALA A 122 -5.85 -10.44 9.47
N MET A 123 -6.81 -9.60 9.14
CA MET A 123 -8.15 -9.59 9.75
C MET A 123 -9.01 -10.73 9.15
N PRO A 124 -10.08 -11.17 9.85
CA PRO A 124 -10.79 -12.42 9.50
C PRO A 124 -11.32 -12.54 8.07
N MET A 125 -11.66 -11.44 7.42
CA MET A 125 -12.23 -11.44 6.06
C MET A 125 -11.29 -10.84 5.02
N ALA A 126 -10.02 -10.68 5.35
CA ALA A 126 -9.06 -10.08 4.45
C ALA A 126 -8.72 -10.97 3.25
N SER A 127 -8.38 -10.33 2.14
CA SER A 127 -7.98 -10.99 0.90
C SER A 127 -6.70 -10.38 0.34
N PHE A 128 -6.04 -11.14 -0.52
CA PHE A 128 -4.85 -10.69 -1.25
C PHE A 128 -5.03 -10.92 -2.74
N LEU A 129 -4.51 -10.01 -3.54
CA LEU A 129 -4.43 -10.17 -4.99
C LEU A 129 -2.99 -9.98 -5.46
N LEU A 130 -2.42 -11.05 -6.02
CA LEU A 130 -1.14 -11.03 -6.72
C LEU A 130 -1.41 -11.15 -8.22
N HIS A 131 -0.86 -10.24 -8.99
CA HIS A 131 -1.08 -10.18 -10.43
C HIS A 131 0.12 -9.55 -11.15
N PRO A 132 0.19 -9.60 -12.51
CA PRO A 132 1.25 -8.95 -13.25
C PRO A 132 1.29 -7.44 -13.02
N ALA A 133 2.48 -6.86 -13.08
CA ALA A 133 2.60 -5.41 -13.15
C ALA A 133 2.02 -4.87 -14.45
N ALA A 134 1.43 -3.69 -14.39
CA ALA A 134 1.03 -2.91 -15.54
C ALA A 134 2.04 -1.77 -15.75
N ALA A 135 2.48 -1.56 -16.99
CA ALA A 135 3.24 -0.38 -17.39
C ALA A 135 2.29 0.69 -17.93
N ALA A 136 2.65 1.96 -17.73
CA ALA A 136 1.90 3.07 -18.26
C ALA A 136 1.92 3.04 -19.81
N ASN A 137 0.77 3.22 -20.41
CA ASN A 137 0.64 3.41 -21.86
C ASN A 137 0.21 4.85 -22.11
N GLU A 138 1.05 5.61 -22.84
CA GLU A 138 0.59 6.87 -23.40
C GLU A 138 -0.52 6.56 -24.43
N ILE A 139 -1.67 7.20 -24.26
CA ILE A 139 -2.82 6.99 -25.16
C ILE A 139 -2.46 7.58 -26.53
N ASN A 140 -1.98 6.72 -27.42
CA ASN A 140 -1.80 7.01 -28.84
C ASN A 140 -2.65 6.03 -29.64
N ASP A 141 -3.27 6.49 -30.72
CA ASP A 141 -4.08 5.64 -31.59
C ASP A 141 -3.26 4.51 -32.23
N TYR A 142 -1.94 4.68 -32.33
CA TYR A 142 -1.02 3.74 -32.95
C TYR A 142 0.25 3.60 -32.12
N LEU A 143 0.66 2.36 -31.80
CA LEU A 143 1.93 2.04 -31.19
C LEU A 143 2.93 1.55 -32.21
N LYS A 144 4.14 2.09 -32.21
CA LYS A 144 5.27 1.56 -32.96
C LYS A 144 5.87 0.34 -32.24
N PRO A 145 6.49 -0.61 -32.98
CA PRO A 145 7.04 -1.82 -32.35
C PRO A 145 8.02 -1.54 -31.22
N ASP A 146 8.87 -0.52 -31.34
CA ASP A 146 9.83 -0.12 -30.32
C ASP A 146 9.16 0.49 -29.06
N GLN A 147 8.02 1.16 -29.22
CA GLN A 147 7.22 1.66 -28.10
C GLN A 147 6.54 0.50 -27.35
N ALA A 148 5.95 -0.45 -28.09
CA ALA A 148 5.36 -1.64 -27.50
C ALA A 148 6.41 -2.46 -26.72
N GLN A 149 7.62 -2.60 -27.29
CA GLN A 149 8.71 -3.32 -26.62
C GLN A 149 9.12 -2.63 -25.31
N ARG A 150 9.27 -1.30 -25.27
CA ARG A 150 9.58 -0.56 -24.04
C ARG A 150 8.52 -0.77 -22.96
N ILE A 151 7.24 -0.71 -23.30
CA ILE A 151 6.13 -0.96 -22.35
C ILE A 151 6.24 -2.38 -21.78
N LEU A 152 6.55 -3.35 -22.63
CA LEU A 152 6.74 -4.74 -22.19
C LEU A 152 7.95 -4.89 -21.28
N ASP A 153 9.07 -4.27 -21.62
CA ASP A 153 10.31 -4.31 -20.82
C ASP A 153 10.10 -3.67 -19.45
N ASP A 154 9.37 -2.55 -19.35
CA ASP A 154 9.03 -1.87 -18.10
C ASP A 154 8.11 -2.76 -17.24
N ALA A 155 7.09 -3.37 -17.82
CA ALA A 155 6.23 -4.30 -17.11
C ALA A 155 7.01 -5.52 -16.58
N GLU A 156 7.93 -6.07 -17.37
CA GLU A 156 8.74 -7.23 -16.96
C GLU A 156 9.78 -6.86 -15.87
N LYS A 157 10.31 -5.65 -15.89
CA LYS A 157 11.14 -5.13 -14.79
C LYS A 157 10.39 -5.20 -13.46
N TYR A 158 9.16 -4.70 -13.41
CA TYR A 158 8.34 -4.74 -12.20
C TYR A 158 7.87 -6.17 -11.85
N ASN A 159 7.57 -7.00 -12.84
CA ASN A 159 7.27 -8.42 -12.60
C ASN A 159 8.46 -9.15 -11.96
N SER A 160 9.69 -8.84 -12.39
CA SER A 160 10.91 -9.37 -11.77
C SER A 160 11.07 -8.92 -10.31
N LEU A 161 10.76 -7.64 -10.03
CA LEU A 161 10.74 -7.11 -8.67
C LEU A 161 9.71 -7.83 -7.80
N PHE A 162 8.48 -8.01 -8.28
CA PHE A 162 7.45 -8.78 -7.58
C PHE A 162 7.93 -10.20 -7.24
N ARG A 163 8.46 -10.93 -8.22
CA ARG A 163 8.97 -12.30 -8.00
C ARG A 163 10.06 -12.34 -6.94
N THR A 164 10.99 -11.40 -6.98
CA THR A 164 12.08 -11.30 -6.01
C THR A 164 11.55 -11.09 -4.59
N ILE A 165 10.63 -10.15 -4.40
CA ILE A 165 10.07 -9.85 -3.09
C ILE A 165 9.19 -11.02 -2.59
N TYR A 166 8.30 -11.56 -3.44
CA TYR A 166 7.44 -12.67 -3.06
C TYR A 166 8.24 -13.93 -2.71
N SER A 167 9.34 -14.21 -3.40
CA SER A 167 10.20 -15.35 -3.06
C SER A 167 10.84 -15.21 -1.67
N SER A 168 11.02 -13.98 -1.18
CA SER A 168 11.57 -13.71 0.15
C SER A 168 10.52 -13.76 1.27
N CYS A 169 9.25 -13.50 0.98
CA CYS A 169 8.20 -13.40 1.99
C CYS A 169 7.12 -14.48 1.90
N THR A 170 7.17 -15.34 0.89
CA THR A 170 6.21 -16.44 0.71
C THR A 170 6.91 -17.79 0.49
N LYS A 171 6.12 -18.85 0.44
CA LYS A 171 6.54 -20.22 0.08
C LYS A 171 6.04 -20.61 -1.32
N ILE A 172 5.59 -19.63 -2.12
CA ILE A 172 5.09 -19.88 -3.47
C ILE A 172 6.28 -20.32 -4.34
N PRO A 173 6.19 -21.44 -5.07
CA PRO A 173 7.25 -21.92 -5.96
C PRO A 173 7.58 -20.88 -7.05
N ALA A 174 8.83 -20.81 -7.47
CA ALA A 174 9.29 -19.83 -8.48
C ALA A 174 8.51 -19.94 -9.80
N GLU A 175 8.19 -21.15 -10.26
CA GLU A 175 7.39 -21.36 -11.48
C GLU A 175 5.95 -20.84 -11.33
N GLU A 176 5.37 -20.97 -10.14
CA GLU A 176 4.04 -20.42 -9.85
C GLU A 176 4.09 -18.89 -9.79
N LEU A 177 5.10 -18.29 -9.14
CA LEU A 177 5.32 -16.84 -9.15
C LEU A 177 5.48 -16.29 -10.57
N LYS A 178 6.24 -17.02 -11.43
CA LYS A 178 6.39 -16.69 -12.83
C LYS A 178 5.04 -16.76 -13.57
N ALA A 179 4.24 -17.76 -13.31
CA ALA A 179 2.91 -17.89 -13.91
C ALA A 179 1.98 -16.75 -13.47
N ILE A 180 1.92 -16.44 -12.17
CA ILE A 180 1.09 -15.35 -11.61
C ILE A 180 1.45 -14.01 -12.24
N THR A 181 2.74 -13.73 -12.44
CA THR A 181 3.23 -12.44 -12.97
C THR A 181 3.32 -12.41 -14.51
N SER A 182 2.92 -13.46 -15.22
CA SER A 182 3.00 -13.51 -16.68
C SER A 182 1.73 -13.06 -17.39
N SER A 183 0.56 -13.17 -16.74
CA SER A 183 -0.72 -12.86 -17.37
C SER A 183 -1.80 -12.59 -16.33
N GLU A 184 -2.66 -11.61 -16.60
CA GLU A 184 -3.81 -11.29 -15.75
C GLU A 184 -4.77 -12.47 -15.55
N SER A 185 -4.87 -13.36 -16.54
CA SER A 185 -5.66 -14.60 -16.40
C SER A 185 -5.08 -15.60 -15.41
N ARG A 186 -3.83 -15.42 -15.00
CA ARG A 186 -3.11 -16.26 -14.03
C ARG A 186 -2.96 -15.60 -12.66
N ARG A 187 -3.56 -14.42 -12.46
CA ARG A 187 -3.57 -13.73 -11.17
C ARG A 187 -4.02 -14.65 -10.05
N ALA A 188 -3.46 -14.49 -8.86
CA ALA A 188 -3.78 -15.29 -7.69
C ALA A 188 -4.55 -14.47 -6.66
N ILE A 189 -5.71 -14.97 -6.23
CA ILE A 189 -6.51 -14.39 -5.15
C ILE A 189 -6.42 -15.35 -3.97
N TYR A 190 -5.94 -14.84 -2.83
CA TYR A 190 -5.83 -15.63 -1.61
C TYR A 190 -6.78 -15.09 -0.55
N ASN A 191 -7.63 -15.97 -0.01
CA ASN A 191 -8.23 -15.78 1.30
C ASN A 191 -7.18 -16.07 2.38
N ILE A 192 -7.52 -15.84 3.65
CA ILE A 192 -6.58 -15.99 4.76
C ILE A 192 -6.01 -17.40 4.87
N GLU A 193 -6.86 -18.42 4.71
CA GLU A 193 -6.44 -19.83 4.81
C GLU A 193 -5.36 -20.14 3.76
N ASN A 194 -5.59 -19.76 2.52
CA ASN A 194 -4.64 -19.99 1.43
C ASN A 194 -3.40 -19.08 1.56
N ALA A 195 -3.56 -17.85 2.03
CA ALA A 195 -2.44 -16.94 2.32
C ALA A 195 -1.53 -17.48 3.42
N LYS A 196 -2.08 -18.14 4.46
CA LYS A 196 -1.28 -18.85 5.48
C LYS A 196 -0.55 -20.05 4.88
N LYS A 197 -1.19 -20.86 4.03
CA LYS A 197 -0.56 -22.04 3.38
C LYS A 197 0.67 -21.62 2.56
N VAL A 198 0.58 -20.52 1.82
CA VAL A 198 1.70 -20.01 1.01
C VAL A 198 2.65 -19.11 1.81
N GLY A 199 2.47 -18.95 3.11
CA GLY A 199 3.35 -18.16 3.97
C GLY A 199 3.25 -16.63 3.80
N LEU A 200 2.30 -16.14 3.01
CA LEU A 200 2.05 -14.70 2.86
C LEU A 200 1.59 -14.11 4.20
N VAL A 201 0.66 -14.77 4.88
CA VAL A 201 0.35 -14.54 6.30
C VAL A 201 1.13 -15.56 7.13
N ASN A 202 1.90 -15.11 8.11
CA ASN A 202 2.74 -15.99 8.94
C ASN A 202 2.47 -15.88 10.44
N GLN A 203 1.47 -15.11 10.82
CA GLN A 203 1.00 -14.92 12.19
C GLN A 203 -0.48 -15.30 12.32
N ASP A 204 -1.00 -15.27 13.55
CA ASP A 204 -2.41 -15.49 13.80
C ASP A 204 -3.30 -14.35 13.29
N ILE A 205 -4.62 -14.61 13.26
CA ILE A 205 -5.60 -13.61 12.88
C ILE A 205 -5.56 -12.45 13.90
N LYS A 206 -5.40 -11.23 13.39
CA LYS A 206 -5.38 -10.03 14.22
C LYS A 206 -6.81 -9.52 14.42
N GLN A 207 -7.17 -9.26 15.65
CA GLN A 207 -8.39 -8.51 15.99
C GLN A 207 -8.06 -7.02 16.13
N PRO A 208 -9.01 -6.11 15.87
CA PRO A 208 -8.83 -4.69 16.15
C PRO A 208 -8.45 -4.47 17.62
N ALA A 209 -7.52 -3.55 17.84
CA ALA A 209 -7.07 -3.17 19.19
C ALA A 209 -7.20 -1.64 19.34
N THR A 210 -7.16 -1.19 20.59
CA THR A 210 -7.06 0.24 20.92
C THR A 210 -5.58 0.61 21.12
N TYR A 211 -5.21 1.78 20.64
CA TYR A 211 -3.84 2.28 20.72
C TYR A 211 -3.80 3.66 21.36
N PRO A 212 -2.77 3.96 22.17
CA PRO A 212 -2.60 5.29 22.75
C PRO A 212 -2.34 6.36 21.68
N VAL A 213 -1.76 5.95 20.54
CA VAL A 213 -1.44 6.80 19.40
C VAL A 213 -1.87 6.13 18.11
N THR A 214 -2.60 6.85 17.26
CA THR A 214 -3.11 6.32 15.99
C THR A 214 -3.01 7.37 14.89
N TYR A 215 -2.51 6.96 13.72
CA TYR A 215 -2.53 7.70 12.47
C TYR A 215 -3.52 7.08 11.49
N TYR A 216 -4.25 7.91 10.77
CA TYR A 216 -5.14 7.49 9.68
C TYR A 216 -4.68 8.18 8.40
N ILE A 217 -4.29 7.39 7.41
CA ILE A 217 -3.87 7.86 6.09
C ILE A 217 -4.95 7.42 5.09
N THR A 218 -5.53 8.36 4.39
CA THR A 218 -6.59 8.09 3.42
C THR A 218 -6.39 8.94 2.17
N ASP A 219 -6.70 8.40 1.00
CA ASP A 219 -6.99 9.14 -0.22
C ASP A 219 -8.50 9.36 -0.25
N MET A 220 -8.96 10.59 -0.06
CA MET A 220 -10.36 10.89 -0.30
C MET A 220 -10.60 10.80 -1.82
N GLN A 221 -11.21 9.68 -2.26
CA GLN A 221 -11.86 9.60 -3.56
C GLN A 221 -13.25 10.24 -3.40
N ASN A 222 -13.44 11.40 -4.01
CA ASN A 222 -14.78 11.98 -4.20
C ASN A 222 -15.49 11.31 -5.36
#